data_1ed8d23b27c067efc86eee65d2ea45d3
#
_entry.id   1ed8d23b27c067efc86eee65d2ea45d3
#
_cell.length_a   1.000
_cell.length_b   1.000
_cell.length_c   1.000
_cell.angle_alpha   90.00
_cell.angle_beta   90.00
_cell.angle_gamma   90.00
#
_symmetry.space_group_name_H-M   'P 1'
#
loop_
_entity.id
_entity.type
_entity.pdbx_description
1 polymer ?
#
loop_
_entity_poly.entity_id
_entity_poly.type
_entity_poly.pdbx_seq_one_letter_code
_entity_poly.pdbx_strand_id
1 'polypeptide(L)'
;MKYEIQGEPMPVVICDLESGEPMITEKGSMVWMSPNMEMETSAGGLGKAFGRMFSGESIFQNIYTPRGGPGMIAFASTFPGSIRAVQIDPSHPIVVQKSAFLASEAGVELSVFFQKKIGGGFFGGEGFIMQKLSGHGTAFLEIDGHAVEYNLAPGQSIVVDTGNLAMMDATCSLEVRAVKGVKNMIFGGEGIFNTVVTGPGRVVLQTMPLTAFAGAIASMLPYKQ
;
A
#
# COMPACT_ATOMS: atom_id res chain seq x y z
N MET A 1 -1.25 -20.95 4.64
CA MET A 1 -0.91 -20.51 3.25
C MET A 1 0.56 -20.79 2.94
N LYS A 2 0.89 -21.21 1.70
CA LYS A 2 2.25 -21.19 1.12
C LYS A 2 2.27 -20.15 0.02
N TYR A 3 3.42 -19.53 -0.24
CA TYR A 3 3.53 -18.54 -1.31
C TYR A 3 4.92 -18.55 -1.95
N GLU A 4 4.99 -18.07 -3.17
CA GLU A 4 6.23 -17.83 -3.92
C GLU A 4 6.15 -16.46 -4.61
N ILE A 5 7.25 -15.70 -4.57
CA ILE A 5 7.38 -14.41 -5.28
C ILE A 5 8.36 -14.60 -6.43
N GLN A 6 7.95 -14.23 -7.64
CA GLN A 6 8.72 -14.40 -8.87
C GLN A 6 8.68 -13.14 -9.75
N GLY A 7 9.61 -13.01 -10.68
CA GLY A 7 9.51 -12.14 -11.85
C GLY A 7 9.96 -10.70 -11.68
N GLU A 8 10.98 -10.42 -10.84
CA GLU A 8 11.55 -9.06 -10.82
C GLU A 8 12.07 -8.62 -12.21
N PRO A 9 11.86 -7.36 -12.61
CA PRO A 9 11.28 -6.24 -11.85
C PRO A 9 9.76 -6.08 -11.95
N MET A 10 9.03 -7.04 -12.53
CA MET A 10 7.57 -7.07 -12.61
C MET A 10 7.04 -8.27 -11.81
N PRO A 11 7.08 -8.19 -10.47
CA PRO A 11 6.88 -9.36 -9.64
C PRO A 11 5.41 -9.77 -9.53
N VAL A 12 5.22 -11.06 -9.28
CA VAL A 12 3.95 -11.68 -8.92
C VAL A 12 4.15 -12.52 -7.66
N VAL A 13 3.20 -12.49 -6.75
CA VAL A 13 3.11 -13.45 -5.65
C VAL A 13 2.03 -14.47 -5.97
N ILE A 14 2.39 -15.75 -5.92
CA ILE A 14 1.50 -16.88 -6.11
C ILE A 14 1.26 -17.51 -4.75
N CYS A 15 0.01 -17.62 -4.34
CA CYS A 15 -0.41 -18.16 -3.05
C CYS A 15 -1.17 -19.47 -3.25
N ASP A 16 -0.70 -20.55 -2.60
CA ASP A 16 -1.40 -21.82 -2.48
C ASP A 16 -2.20 -21.84 -1.17
N LEU A 17 -3.50 -22.06 -1.29
CA LEU A 17 -4.47 -21.95 -0.22
C LEU A 17 -5.14 -23.28 0.02
N GLU A 18 -5.38 -23.62 1.29
CA GLU A 18 -6.25 -24.74 1.65
C GLU A 18 -7.73 -24.39 1.41
N SER A 19 -8.58 -25.41 1.33
CA SER A 19 -10.03 -25.19 1.15
C SER A 19 -10.61 -24.33 2.27
N GLY A 20 -11.23 -23.22 1.90
CA GLY A 20 -11.83 -22.26 2.84
C GLY A 20 -10.84 -21.24 3.43
N GLU A 21 -9.57 -21.25 3.04
CA GLU A 21 -8.56 -20.28 3.46
C GLU A 21 -8.65 -18.99 2.61
N PRO A 22 -9.08 -17.83 3.17
CA PRO A 22 -9.33 -16.64 2.36
C PRO A 22 -8.09 -15.75 2.22
N MET A 23 -7.98 -15.08 1.06
CA MET A 23 -7.08 -13.95 0.81
C MET A 23 -7.87 -12.68 0.56
N ILE A 24 -7.31 -11.55 1.01
CA ILE A 24 -7.94 -10.24 0.94
C ILE A 24 -7.07 -9.29 0.09
N THR A 25 -7.73 -8.49 -0.77
CA THR A 25 -7.11 -7.35 -1.46
C THR A 25 -8.09 -6.18 -1.56
N GLU A 26 -7.59 -4.96 -1.66
CA GLU A 26 -8.46 -3.78 -1.80
C GLU A 26 -8.86 -3.48 -3.25
N LYS A 27 -8.02 -3.75 -4.21
CA LYS A 27 -8.28 -3.52 -5.64
C LYS A 27 -7.69 -4.63 -6.48
N GLY A 28 -8.27 -4.83 -7.67
CA GLY A 28 -7.95 -5.72 -8.77
C GLY A 28 -6.49 -6.09 -9.03
N SER A 29 -5.73 -6.42 -8.00
CA SER A 29 -4.37 -6.94 -8.08
C SER A 29 -4.32 -8.44 -8.45
N MET A 30 -5.46 -9.13 -8.39
CA MET A 30 -5.58 -10.51 -8.82
C MET A 30 -5.40 -10.59 -10.34
N VAL A 31 -4.48 -11.45 -10.79
CA VAL A 31 -4.15 -11.62 -12.21
C VAL A 31 -4.58 -12.99 -12.76
N TRP A 32 -4.50 -14.05 -11.97
CA TRP A 32 -5.08 -15.37 -12.27
C TRP A 32 -5.37 -16.12 -10.98
N MET A 33 -6.25 -17.13 -11.08
CA MET A 33 -6.61 -17.99 -9.98
C MET A 33 -7.15 -19.34 -10.47
N SER A 34 -7.20 -20.34 -9.59
CA SER A 34 -7.84 -21.62 -9.85
C SER A 34 -9.35 -21.45 -10.07
N PRO A 35 -9.98 -22.31 -10.91
CA PRO A 35 -11.42 -22.19 -11.21
C PRO A 35 -12.36 -22.32 -10.01
N ASN A 36 -11.88 -22.95 -8.93
CA ASN A 36 -12.65 -23.16 -7.70
C ASN A 36 -12.51 -22.00 -6.67
N MET A 37 -11.88 -20.89 -7.06
CA MET A 37 -11.84 -19.68 -6.25
C MET A 37 -13.13 -18.88 -6.39
N GLU A 38 -13.76 -18.56 -5.27
CA GLU A 38 -14.91 -17.66 -5.20
C GLU A 38 -14.47 -16.28 -4.73
N MET A 39 -15.02 -15.24 -5.36
CA MET A 39 -14.76 -13.84 -4.99
C MET A 39 -16.02 -13.23 -4.38
N GLU A 40 -15.85 -12.61 -3.21
CA GLU A 40 -16.86 -11.77 -2.57
C GLU A 40 -16.31 -10.36 -2.37
N THR A 41 -17.11 -9.33 -2.61
CA THR A 41 -16.75 -7.94 -2.31
C THR A 41 -17.43 -7.51 -1.02
N SER A 42 -16.68 -7.06 -0.04
CA SER A 42 -17.17 -6.58 1.24
C SER A 42 -16.79 -5.14 1.48
N ALA A 43 -17.74 -4.35 1.98
CA ALA A 43 -17.47 -3.01 2.50
C ALA A 43 -17.22 -3.14 4.01
N GLY A 44 -15.91 -3.29 4.40
CA GLY A 44 -15.54 -3.27 5.81
C GLY A 44 -14.96 -4.53 6.45
N GLY A 45 -14.44 -5.51 5.67
CA GLY A 45 -13.68 -6.66 6.19
C GLY A 45 -14.50 -7.83 6.75
N LEU A 46 -13.83 -8.99 6.88
CA LEU A 46 -14.33 -10.24 7.47
C LEU A 46 -14.44 -10.14 9.00
N GLY A 47 -15.36 -9.44 9.55
CA GLY A 47 -15.56 -9.46 10.98
C GLY A 47 -16.37 -8.26 11.45
N LYS A 48 -17.48 -8.55 12.05
CA LYS A 48 -18.41 -7.68 12.76
C LYS A 48 -17.78 -6.40 13.31
N ALA A 49 -17.54 -5.43 12.47
CA ALA A 49 -17.36 -4.05 12.85
C ALA A 49 -18.44 -3.18 12.18
N PHE A 50 -19.69 -3.62 12.25
CA PHE A 50 -20.83 -2.73 12.21
C PHE A 50 -20.70 -1.79 13.42
N GLY A 51 -20.04 -0.67 13.25
CA GLY A 51 -20.04 0.30 14.33
C GLY A 51 -19.01 1.40 14.31
N ARG A 52 -18.06 1.42 13.35
CA ARG A 52 -17.13 2.55 13.26
C ARG A 52 -16.90 2.94 11.80
N MET A 53 -17.91 3.53 11.19
CA MET A 53 -17.72 4.49 10.12
C MET A 53 -16.96 5.70 10.70
N PHE A 54 -15.65 5.66 10.70
CA PHE A 54 -14.87 6.86 10.91
C PHE A 54 -14.50 7.41 9.54
N SER A 55 -15.03 8.61 9.26
CA SER A 55 -14.68 9.50 8.14
C SER A 55 -14.81 8.93 6.71
N GLY A 56 -16.02 8.62 6.27
CA GLY A 56 -16.44 8.93 4.89
C GLY A 56 -15.91 8.07 3.73
N GLU A 57 -15.00 7.11 3.93
CA GLU A 57 -14.53 6.21 2.88
C GLU A 57 -14.65 4.76 3.34
N SER A 58 -15.52 4.02 2.68
CA SER A 58 -15.59 2.56 2.86
C SER A 58 -14.39 1.92 2.16
N ILE A 59 -13.56 1.21 2.92
CA ILE A 59 -12.53 0.35 2.38
C ILE A 59 -13.24 -0.86 1.78
N PHE A 60 -13.38 -0.88 0.45
CA PHE A 60 -13.90 -2.06 -0.25
C PHE A 60 -12.80 -3.08 -0.38
N GLN A 61 -13.07 -4.30 0.07
CA GLN A 61 -12.16 -5.43 0.00
C GLN A 61 -12.76 -6.54 -0.85
N ASN A 62 -11.94 -7.12 -1.70
CA ASN A 62 -12.24 -8.37 -2.38
C ASN A 62 -11.65 -9.52 -1.57
N ILE A 63 -12.47 -10.52 -1.30
CA ILE A 63 -12.13 -11.71 -0.54
C ILE A 63 -12.20 -12.89 -1.50
N TYR A 64 -11.10 -13.62 -1.63
CA TYR A 64 -10.99 -14.79 -2.49
C TYR A 64 -10.83 -16.03 -1.65
N THR A 65 -11.73 -17.01 -1.82
CA THR A 65 -11.76 -18.24 -1.01
C THR A 65 -11.87 -19.47 -1.90
N PRO A 66 -10.96 -20.46 -1.80
CA PRO A 66 -11.11 -21.72 -2.53
C PRO A 66 -12.22 -22.58 -1.93
N ARG A 67 -13.06 -23.17 -2.78
CA ARG A 67 -14.18 -24.02 -2.39
C ARG A 67 -14.02 -25.43 -2.95
N GLY A 68 -14.41 -26.43 -2.15
CA GLY A 68 -14.41 -27.83 -2.56
C GLY A 68 -13.02 -28.47 -2.71
N GLY A 69 -11.96 -27.81 -2.29
CA GLY A 69 -10.57 -28.28 -2.35
C GLY A 69 -9.59 -27.14 -2.26
N PRO A 70 -8.26 -27.42 -2.23
CA PRO A 70 -7.24 -26.38 -2.26
C PRO A 70 -7.30 -25.60 -3.58
N GLY A 71 -6.84 -24.36 -3.56
CA GLY A 71 -6.81 -23.47 -4.71
C GLY A 71 -5.55 -22.61 -4.74
N MET A 72 -5.31 -21.97 -5.88
CA MET A 72 -4.19 -21.09 -6.08
C MET A 72 -4.71 -19.72 -6.56
N ILE A 73 -4.07 -18.64 -6.09
CA ILE A 73 -4.35 -17.28 -6.53
C ILE A 73 -3.04 -16.50 -6.68
N ALA A 74 -2.97 -15.65 -7.69
CA ALA A 74 -1.81 -14.81 -7.96
C ALA A 74 -2.18 -13.32 -7.95
N PHE A 75 -1.33 -12.52 -7.30
CA PHE A 75 -1.40 -11.07 -7.26
C PHE A 75 -0.12 -10.48 -7.84
N ALA A 76 -0.24 -9.55 -8.77
CA ALA A 76 0.91 -8.94 -9.42
C ALA A 76 1.02 -7.45 -9.10
N SER A 77 2.27 -6.99 -9.04
CA SER A 77 2.57 -5.56 -9.01
C SER A 77 2.15 -4.90 -10.31
N THR A 78 1.59 -3.70 -10.20
CA THR A 78 1.14 -2.93 -11.37
C THR A 78 2.31 -2.23 -12.07
N PHE A 79 3.38 -1.94 -11.33
CA PHE A 79 4.56 -1.21 -11.82
C PHE A 79 5.84 -2.00 -11.55
N PRO A 80 6.94 -1.69 -12.29
CA PRO A 80 8.24 -2.26 -12.00
C PRO A 80 8.67 -1.97 -10.56
N GLY A 81 9.08 -3.02 -9.85
CA GLY A 81 9.47 -2.90 -8.45
C GLY A 81 9.71 -4.24 -7.79
N SER A 82 9.29 -4.38 -6.56
CA SER A 82 9.38 -5.61 -5.79
C SER A 82 8.12 -5.87 -4.97
N ILE A 83 7.83 -7.14 -4.69
CA ILE A 83 6.83 -7.53 -3.69
C ILE A 83 7.56 -7.97 -2.43
N ARG A 84 7.10 -7.45 -1.27
CA ARG A 84 7.62 -7.83 0.04
C ARG A 84 6.55 -8.51 0.87
N ALA A 85 6.86 -9.71 1.34
CA ALA A 85 6.05 -10.38 2.34
C ALA A 85 6.43 -9.90 3.73
N VAL A 86 5.46 -9.39 4.49
CA VAL A 86 5.64 -8.87 5.85
C VAL A 86 4.75 -9.65 6.80
N GLN A 87 5.34 -10.19 7.85
CA GLN A 87 4.58 -10.82 8.93
C GLN A 87 3.98 -9.74 9.83
N ILE A 88 2.68 -9.78 9.98
CA ILE A 88 1.92 -8.91 10.88
C ILE A 88 1.62 -9.68 12.15
N ASP A 89 1.94 -9.10 13.27
CA ASP A 89 1.58 -9.60 14.59
C ASP A 89 1.07 -8.46 15.49
N PRO A 90 0.28 -8.76 16.55
CA PRO A 90 -0.34 -7.72 17.37
C PRO A 90 0.65 -6.76 18.06
N SER A 91 1.90 -7.21 18.27
CA SER A 91 2.95 -6.40 18.93
C SER A 91 3.71 -5.51 17.95
N HIS A 92 3.66 -5.82 16.64
CA HIS A 92 4.41 -5.13 15.59
C HIS A 92 3.52 -4.73 14.40
N PRO A 93 2.52 -3.86 14.63
CA PRO A 93 1.74 -3.32 13.53
C PRO A 93 2.62 -2.39 12.67
N ILE A 94 2.29 -2.33 11.38
CA ILE A 94 2.96 -1.44 10.42
C ILE A 94 1.98 -0.44 9.83
N VAL A 95 2.50 0.62 9.26
CA VAL A 95 1.74 1.64 8.54
C VAL A 95 2.27 1.69 7.11
N VAL A 96 1.40 1.52 6.13
CA VAL A 96 1.75 1.45 4.70
C VAL A 96 0.99 2.51 3.91
N GLN A 97 1.58 2.98 2.82
CA GLN A 97 0.83 3.75 1.84
C GLN A 97 -0.27 2.87 1.24
N LYS A 98 -1.48 3.44 1.03
CA LYS A 98 -2.63 2.68 0.50
C LYS A 98 -2.28 1.95 -0.80
N SER A 99 -1.54 2.59 -1.70
CA SER A 99 -1.09 1.99 -2.97
C SER A 99 -0.07 0.86 -2.79
N ALA A 100 0.62 0.78 -1.67
CA ALA A 100 1.58 -0.28 -1.40
C ALA A 100 0.93 -1.58 -0.89
N PHE A 101 -0.32 -1.56 -0.44
CA PHE A 101 -1.02 -2.77 -0.04
C PHE A 101 -1.46 -3.59 -1.27
N LEU A 102 -0.96 -4.78 -1.41
CA LEU A 102 -1.27 -5.69 -2.52
C LEU A 102 -2.32 -6.74 -2.14
N ALA A 103 -2.04 -7.54 -1.11
CA ALA A 103 -2.93 -8.58 -0.60
C ALA A 103 -2.52 -9.00 0.82
N SER A 104 -3.40 -9.70 1.54
CA SER A 104 -3.06 -10.30 2.84
C SER A 104 -3.89 -11.53 3.17
N GLU A 105 -3.43 -12.31 4.15
CA GLU A 105 -4.27 -13.28 4.86
C GLU A 105 -5.40 -12.56 5.61
N ALA A 106 -6.52 -13.26 5.84
CA ALA A 106 -7.72 -12.70 6.45
C ALA A 106 -7.57 -12.24 7.91
N GLY A 107 -6.53 -12.69 8.60
CA GLY A 107 -6.22 -12.25 9.96
C GLY A 107 -5.59 -10.85 10.04
N VAL A 108 -5.24 -10.25 8.91
CA VAL A 108 -4.72 -8.88 8.83
C VAL A 108 -5.87 -7.90 8.71
N GLU A 109 -5.89 -6.92 9.61
CA GLU A 109 -6.89 -5.85 9.67
C GLU A 109 -6.31 -4.55 9.14
N LEU A 110 -7.04 -3.90 8.20
CA LEU A 110 -6.68 -2.61 7.63
C LEU A 110 -7.54 -1.50 8.25
N SER A 111 -6.88 -0.41 8.62
CA SER A 111 -7.55 0.80 9.09
C SER A 111 -6.82 2.06 8.61
N VAL A 112 -7.56 3.16 8.41
CA VAL A 112 -6.93 4.43 8.05
C VAL A 112 -6.11 4.95 9.24
N PHE A 113 -4.81 5.13 9.04
CA PHE A 113 -3.89 5.72 10.01
C PHE A 113 -3.80 7.24 9.85
N PHE A 114 -3.68 7.68 8.59
CA PHE A 114 -3.53 9.09 8.24
C PHE A 114 -4.14 9.34 6.86
N GLN A 115 -4.88 10.44 6.73
CA GLN A 115 -5.41 10.87 5.45
C GLN A 115 -5.28 12.38 5.31
N LYS A 116 -4.75 12.83 4.18
CA LYS A 116 -4.69 14.24 3.82
C LYS A 116 -5.11 14.44 2.37
N LYS A 117 -6.18 15.21 2.16
CA LYS A 117 -6.57 15.62 0.80
C LYS A 117 -5.52 16.59 0.27
N ILE A 118 -4.80 16.16 -0.75
CA ILE A 118 -3.78 16.92 -1.44
C ILE A 118 -4.39 17.35 -2.76
N GLY A 119 -4.54 18.68 -2.97
CA GLY A 119 -5.11 19.22 -4.19
C GLY A 119 -4.28 18.86 -5.42
N GLY A 120 -4.93 18.84 -6.62
CA GLY A 120 -4.23 18.66 -7.90
C GLY A 120 -4.23 17.23 -8.47
N GLY A 121 -4.98 16.28 -7.89
CA GLY A 121 -5.13 14.93 -8.48
C GLY A 121 -3.91 14.03 -8.36
N PHE A 122 -2.85 14.44 -7.65
CA PHE A 122 -1.59 13.72 -7.51
C PHE A 122 -1.74 12.31 -6.93
N PHE A 123 -2.76 12.04 -6.13
CA PHE A 123 -3.04 10.73 -5.52
C PHE A 123 -4.42 10.22 -5.92
N GLY A 124 -4.81 10.38 -7.20
CA GLY A 124 -6.05 9.82 -7.73
C GLY A 124 -7.35 10.43 -7.17
N GLY A 125 -7.29 11.65 -6.61
CA GLY A 125 -8.47 12.33 -6.02
C GLY A 125 -8.77 11.98 -4.57
N GLU A 126 -8.30 10.84 -4.06
CA GLU A 126 -8.48 10.41 -2.66
C GLU A 126 -7.49 11.11 -1.69
N GLY A 127 -6.38 11.65 -2.21
CA GLY A 127 -5.32 12.23 -1.43
C GLY A 127 -4.28 11.21 -0.96
N PHE A 128 -3.35 11.64 -0.10
CA PHE A 128 -2.36 10.77 0.51
C PHE A 128 -2.97 10.04 1.70
N ILE A 129 -2.98 8.72 1.61
CA ILE A 129 -3.57 7.85 2.62
C ILE A 129 -2.52 6.84 3.09
N MET A 130 -2.32 6.80 4.41
CA MET A 130 -1.55 5.76 5.08
C MET A 130 -2.52 4.85 5.85
N GLN A 131 -2.35 3.56 5.72
CA GLN A 131 -3.16 2.53 6.36
C GLN A 131 -2.33 1.80 7.40
N LYS A 132 -2.92 1.53 8.55
CA LYS A 132 -2.34 0.66 9.56
C LYS A 132 -2.78 -0.77 9.30
N LEU A 133 -1.81 -1.68 9.22
CA LEU A 133 -1.99 -3.12 9.21
C LEU A 133 -1.74 -3.66 10.61
N SER A 134 -2.71 -4.37 11.16
CA SER A 134 -2.69 -4.96 12.51
C SER A 134 -3.31 -6.37 12.48
N GLY A 135 -3.44 -7.02 13.63
CA GLY A 135 -3.90 -8.40 13.69
C GLY A 135 -2.76 -9.40 13.49
N HIS A 136 -2.96 -10.46 12.71
CA HIS A 136 -1.95 -11.50 12.49
C HIS A 136 -2.05 -12.09 11.09
N GLY A 137 -0.90 -12.50 10.55
CA GLY A 137 -0.79 -13.13 9.23
C GLY A 137 0.22 -12.45 8.34
N THR A 138 0.28 -12.91 7.09
CA THR A 138 1.18 -12.35 6.08
C THR A 138 0.46 -11.28 5.27
N ALA A 139 1.07 -10.10 5.12
CA ALA A 139 0.69 -9.08 4.16
C ALA A 139 1.73 -9.00 3.04
N PHE A 140 1.27 -8.80 1.82
CA PHE A 140 2.12 -8.55 0.65
C PHE A 140 2.03 -7.08 0.28
N LEU A 141 3.19 -6.44 0.16
CA LEU A 141 3.32 -5.04 -0.19
C LEU A 141 4.02 -4.93 -1.54
N GLU A 142 3.46 -4.13 -2.45
CA GLU A 142 4.19 -3.72 -3.66
C GLU A 142 4.98 -2.45 -3.37
N ILE A 143 6.23 -2.43 -3.84
CA ILE A 143 7.14 -1.30 -3.72
C ILE A 143 7.53 -0.87 -5.13
N ASP A 144 7.19 0.34 -5.48
CA ASP A 144 7.43 0.89 -6.82
C ASP A 144 8.91 1.27 -7.01
N GLY A 145 9.57 0.63 -7.97
CA GLY A 145 11.01 0.77 -8.20
C GLY A 145 11.83 0.01 -7.14
N HIS A 146 12.91 0.64 -6.66
CA HIS A 146 13.80 0.05 -5.65
C HIS A 146 13.38 0.45 -4.24
N ALA A 147 13.40 -0.52 -3.33
CA ALA A 147 13.10 -0.30 -1.91
C ALA A 147 14.39 0.03 -1.13
N VAL A 148 14.37 1.16 -0.40
CA VAL A 148 15.44 1.57 0.50
C VAL A 148 14.94 1.59 1.93
N GLU A 149 15.68 0.96 2.85
CA GLU A 149 15.29 0.86 4.26
C GLU A 149 16.17 1.71 5.15
N TYR A 150 15.53 2.36 6.14
CA TYR A 150 16.18 3.09 7.22
C TYR A 150 15.63 2.62 8.56
N ASN A 151 16.53 2.48 9.55
CA ASN A 151 16.15 2.27 10.94
C ASN A 151 16.41 3.58 11.70
N LEU A 152 15.35 4.29 12.06
CA LEU A 152 15.45 5.56 12.76
C LEU A 152 15.53 5.33 14.26
N ALA A 153 16.52 5.95 14.91
CA ALA A 153 16.62 5.99 16.36
C ALA A 153 15.52 6.89 16.96
N PRO A 154 15.23 6.79 18.28
CA PRO A 154 14.31 7.70 18.94
C PRO A 154 14.65 9.18 18.68
N GLY A 155 13.71 9.95 18.17
CA GLY A 155 13.88 11.37 17.82
C GLY A 155 14.64 11.65 16.52
N GLN A 156 15.22 10.64 15.87
CA GLN A 156 15.80 10.79 14.53
C GLN A 156 14.69 10.96 13.50
N SER A 157 14.87 11.91 12.58
CA SER A 157 13.86 12.20 11.55
C SER A 157 14.47 12.14 10.16
N ILE A 158 13.64 11.75 9.18
CA ILE A 158 13.93 11.84 7.76
C ILE A 158 12.82 12.63 7.08
N VAL A 159 13.19 13.49 6.11
CA VAL A 159 12.24 14.21 5.26
C VAL A 159 12.17 13.49 3.92
N VAL A 160 10.97 13.15 3.51
CA VAL A 160 10.69 12.33 2.32
C VAL A 160 9.68 13.07 1.44
N ASP A 161 9.86 13.06 0.12
CA ASP A 161 8.74 13.39 -0.76
C ASP A 161 7.60 12.42 -0.48
N THR A 162 6.40 12.95 -0.28
CA THR A 162 5.26 12.21 0.26
C THR A 162 4.97 10.90 -0.51
N GLY A 163 5.14 10.89 -1.83
CA GLY A 163 4.94 9.71 -2.68
C GLY A 163 5.97 8.60 -2.47
N ASN A 164 7.16 8.93 -1.95
CA ASN A 164 8.23 7.96 -1.78
C ASN A 164 8.16 7.17 -0.46
N LEU A 165 7.25 7.50 0.46
CA LEU A 165 7.05 6.72 1.69
C LEU A 165 6.14 5.52 1.38
N ALA A 166 6.68 4.32 1.36
CA ALA A 166 5.92 3.09 1.15
C ALA A 166 5.43 2.46 2.47
N MET A 167 6.30 2.38 3.48
CA MET A 167 5.99 1.73 4.76
C MET A 167 6.77 2.38 5.91
N MET A 168 6.21 2.34 7.11
CA MET A 168 6.92 2.60 8.38
C MET A 168 6.38 1.70 9.49
N ASP A 169 7.17 1.43 10.52
CA ASP A 169 6.67 0.82 11.74
C ASP A 169 5.69 1.77 12.45
N ALA A 170 4.66 1.22 13.10
CA ALA A 170 3.65 2.04 13.78
C ALA A 170 4.19 2.80 15.01
N THR A 171 5.42 2.52 15.43
CA THR A 171 6.16 3.27 16.46
C THR A 171 6.71 4.60 15.95
N CYS A 172 6.82 4.78 14.62
CA CYS A 172 7.19 6.05 14.03
C CYS A 172 6.01 7.03 14.04
N SER A 173 6.32 8.31 14.14
CA SER A 173 5.36 9.40 13.91
C SER A 173 5.51 9.99 12.52
N LEU A 174 4.41 10.54 11.99
CA LEU A 174 4.33 11.08 10.64
C LEU A 174 3.71 12.48 10.66
N GLU A 175 4.35 13.43 9.99
CA GLU A 175 3.83 14.79 9.77
C GLU A 175 3.97 15.17 8.30
N VAL A 176 2.88 15.61 7.65
CA VAL A 176 2.91 16.07 6.25
C VAL A 176 2.93 17.59 6.22
N ARG A 177 3.98 18.16 5.64
CA ARG A 177 4.23 19.60 5.51
C ARG A 177 4.16 20.05 4.07
N ALA A 178 3.49 21.18 3.80
CA ALA A 178 3.55 21.81 2.49
C ALA A 178 4.94 22.41 2.23
N VAL A 179 5.47 22.22 1.03
CA VAL A 179 6.73 22.88 0.59
C VAL A 179 6.45 24.36 0.45
N LYS A 180 7.22 25.20 1.15
CA LYS A 180 7.05 26.65 1.12
C LYS A 180 7.68 27.25 -0.16
N GLY A 181 6.91 28.11 -0.84
CA GLY A 181 7.38 28.95 -1.94
C GLY A 181 6.83 28.56 -3.31
N VAL A 182 6.10 29.49 -3.95
CA VAL A 182 5.48 29.29 -5.28
C VAL A 182 6.52 28.98 -6.36
N LYS A 183 7.75 29.51 -6.24
CA LYS A 183 8.84 29.21 -7.18
C LYS A 183 9.30 27.75 -7.10
N ASN A 184 9.35 27.18 -5.90
CA ASN A 184 9.73 25.77 -5.68
C ASN A 184 8.66 24.81 -6.21
N MET A 185 7.38 25.19 -6.14
CA MET A 185 6.26 24.40 -6.68
C MET A 185 6.23 24.35 -8.22
N ILE A 186 6.64 25.44 -8.90
CA ILE A 186 6.53 25.56 -10.36
C ILE A 186 7.82 25.12 -11.08
N PHE A 187 8.97 25.34 -10.48
CA PHE A 187 10.28 25.13 -11.12
C PHE A 187 11.15 24.05 -10.47
N GLY A 188 10.80 23.60 -9.26
CA GLY A 188 11.62 22.64 -8.51
C GLY A 188 11.45 21.17 -8.94
N GLY A 189 10.36 20.81 -9.63
CA GLY A 189 10.06 19.44 -10.03
C GLY A 189 9.82 18.47 -8.85
N GLU A 190 9.87 18.98 -7.62
CA GLU A 190 9.62 18.21 -6.40
C GLU A 190 8.14 18.21 -6.02
N GLY A 191 7.69 17.22 -5.27
CA GLY A 191 6.31 17.13 -4.77
C GLY A 191 5.90 18.36 -3.96
N ILE A 192 4.61 18.68 -3.99
CA ILE A 192 4.03 19.83 -3.27
C ILE A 192 4.08 19.65 -1.74
N PHE A 193 4.26 18.43 -1.29
CA PHE A 193 4.24 18.04 0.11
C PHE A 193 5.41 17.11 0.47
N ASN A 194 6.05 17.43 1.57
CA ASN A 194 7.03 16.57 2.21
C ASN A 194 6.43 15.91 3.44
N THR A 195 6.81 14.65 3.66
CA THR A 195 6.50 13.90 4.86
C THR A 195 7.73 13.84 5.75
N VAL A 196 7.59 14.26 7.00
CA VAL A 196 8.60 14.07 8.04
C VAL A 196 8.23 12.81 8.81
N VAL A 197 9.10 11.81 8.77
CA VAL A 197 8.96 10.58 9.56
C VAL A 197 9.98 10.63 10.69
N THR A 198 9.52 10.41 11.92
CA THR A 198 10.36 10.42 13.12
C THR A 198 10.27 9.09 13.85
N GLY A 199 11.42 8.49 14.13
CA GLY A 199 11.54 7.22 14.85
C GLY A 199 11.20 7.31 16.35
N PRO A 200 11.20 6.19 17.02
CA PRO A 200 11.95 4.97 16.66
C PRO A 200 11.18 4.04 15.71
N GLY A 201 11.89 3.40 14.79
CA GLY A 201 11.34 2.34 13.96
C GLY A 201 11.93 2.29 12.55
N ARG A 202 11.52 1.27 11.82
CA ARG A 202 11.92 1.01 10.43
C ARG A 202 11.05 1.85 9.48
N VAL A 203 11.68 2.37 8.43
CA VAL A 203 11.03 3.10 7.34
C VAL A 203 11.47 2.51 6.01
N VAL A 204 10.54 2.22 5.12
CA VAL A 204 10.81 1.75 3.76
C VAL A 204 10.38 2.82 2.77
N LEU A 205 11.31 3.23 1.93
CA LEU A 205 11.09 4.18 0.86
C LEU A 205 11.10 3.47 -0.49
N GLN A 206 10.35 4.02 -1.45
CA GLN A 206 10.31 3.59 -2.84
C GLN A 206 10.87 4.66 -3.76
N THR A 207 11.60 4.23 -4.84
CA THR A 207 12.30 5.17 -5.71
C THR A 207 11.50 5.66 -6.91
N MET A 208 10.38 4.98 -7.24
CA MET A 208 9.57 5.31 -8.41
C MET A 208 8.07 5.36 -8.05
N PRO A 209 7.63 6.30 -7.19
CA PRO A 209 6.21 6.38 -6.83
C PRO A 209 5.35 6.62 -8.06
N LEU A 210 4.19 5.96 -8.13
CA LEU A 210 3.23 6.06 -9.24
C LEU A 210 2.96 7.51 -9.68
N THR A 211 2.83 8.41 -8.72
CA THR A 211 2.57 9.83 -8.98
C THR A 211 3.68 10.51 -9.78
N ALA A 212 4.95 10.22 -9.44
CA ALA A 212 6.10 10.76 -10.17
C ALA A 212 6.19 10.15 -11.58
N PHE A 213 5.96 8.84 -11.71
CA PHE A 213 5.95 8.17 -13.00
C PHE A 213 4.83 8.69 -13.92
N ALA A 214 3.59 8.78 -13.41
CA ALA A 214 2.46 9.35 -14.15
C ALA A 214 2.72 10.80 -14.57
N GLY A 215 3.30 11.62 -13.70
CA GLY A 215 3.71 13.00 -14.01
C GLY A 215 4.75 13.07 -15.13
N ALA A 216 5.76 12.21 -15.10
CA ALA A 216 6.78 12.12 -16.15
C ALA A 216 6.16 11.76 -17.50
N ILE A 217 5.26 10.76 -17.57
CA ILE A 217 4.54 10.41 -18.79
C ILE A 217 3.65 11.56 -19.26
N ALA A 218 2.87 12.15 -18.36
CA ALA A 218 1.96 13.24 -18.70
C ALA A 218 2.70 14.44 -19.34
N SER A 219 3.91 14.74 -18.88
CA SER A 219 4.75 15.81 -19.45
C SER A 219 5.21 15.56 -20.90
N MET A 220 5.22 14.29 -21.34
CA MET A 220 5.61 13.88 -22.70
C MET A 220 4.41 13.81 -23.66
N LEU A 221 3.18 13.83 -23.16
CA LEU A 221 1.99 13.77 -24.00
C LEU A 221 1.70 15.17 -24.60
N PRO A 222 1.31 15.23 -25.92
CA PRO A 222 0.94 16.50 -26.52
C PRO A 222 -0.31 17.04 -25.82
N TYR A 223 -0.24 18.32 -25.42
CA TYR A 223 -1.43 19.03 -24.90
C TYR A 223 -2.53 18.99 -25.95
N LYS A 224 -3.67 18.38 -25.63
CA LYS A 224 -4.88 18.63 -26.41
C LYS A 224 -5.30 20.09 -26.16
N GLN A 225 -5.18 20.91 -27.20
CA GLN A 225 -5.79 22.25 -27.26
C GLN A 225 -7.30 22.13 -27.18
#